data_732bd075b8dc325671fc55b83a496b77
#
_entry.id   732bd075b8dc325671fc55b83a496b77
#
_cell.length_a   1.000
_cell.length_b   1.000
_cell.length_c   1.000
_cell.angle_alpha   90.00
_cell.angle_beta   90.00
_cell.angle_gamma   90.00
#
_symmetry.space_group_name_H-M   'P 1'
#
loop_
_entity.id
_entity.type
_entity.pdbx_description
1 polymer ?
#
loop_
_entity_poly.entity_id
_entity_poly.type
_entity_poly.pdbx_seq_one_letter_code
_entity_poly.pdbx_strand_id
1 'polypeptide(L)'
;MTIMRLYNGDNVNGNTDVYRFSDMMRDFFGNSGMVNDRYSVPRVNISEEKDAYILSLAVPGLKKADITLNLESDMLTISHNSGQQDDNTCYSCREFNYNNFERSFRIPETVNAEKIKANYEEGILNVLLPKRDEAIDRGPKEIKIS
;
A
#
# COMPACT_ATOMS: atom_id res chain seq x y z
N MET A 1 -21.57 -5.55 0.64
CA MET A 1 -20.60 -4.75 -0.13
C MET A 1 -20.33 -3.46 0.64
N THR A 2 -19.19 -3.35 1.23
CA THR A 2 -18.87 -2.21 2.10
C THR A 2 -18.41 -1.07 1.23
N ILE A 3 -19.24 -0.05 1.09
CA ILE A 3 -18.87 1.22 0.52
C ILE A 3 -18.02 1.92 1.59
N MET A 4 -16.75 2.20 1.28
CA MET A 4 -15.99 3.14 2.07
C MET A 4 -16.74 4.46 2.09
N ARG A 5 -17.35 4.82 3.21
CA ARG A 5 -17.74 6.19 3.47
C ARG A 5 -16.45 6.98 3.65
N LEU A 6 -16.09 7.72 2.62
CA LEU A 6 -15.14 8.81 2.77
C LEU A 6 -15.74 9.76 3.79
N TYR A 7 -15.13 9.84 4.94
CA TYR A 7 -15.47 10.82 5.95
C TYR A 7 -15.12 12.19 5.37
N ASN A 8 -16.16 12.92 4.97
CA ASN A 8 -16.04 14.29 4.54
C ASN A 8 -15.87 15.13 5.83
N GLY A 9 -14.66 15.26 6.29
CA GLY A 9 -14.29 16.17 7.37
C GLY A 9 -14.21 17.56 6.81
N ASP A 10 -15.29 18.29 6.93
CA ASP A 10 -15.32 19.72 6.67
C ASP A 10 -14.35 20.45 7.60
N ASN A 11 -13.52 21.28 6.98
CA ASN A 11 -12.95 22.49 7.50
C ASN A 11 -11.88 22.38 8.58
N VAL A 12 -10.64 22.18 8.16
CA VAL A 12 -9.51 22.71 8.91
C VAL A 12 -8.67 23.61 7.98
N ASN A 13 -8.85 24.90 8.13
CA ASN A 13 -7.91 25.90 7.68
C ASN A 13 -6.58 25.66 8.41
N GLY A 14 -5.64 25.09 7.72
CA GLY A 14 -4.29 24.87 8.20
C GLY A 14 -3.46 24.38 7.02
N ASN A 15 -2.71 25.32 6.45
CA ASN A 15 -1.73 25.08 5.40
C ASN A 15 -0.63 24.18 5.95
N THR A 16 -0.87 22.89 5.91
CA THR A 16 0.14 21.88 6.06
C THR A 16 0.03 20.99 4.84
N ASP A 17 1.10 20.96 4.05
CA ASP A 17 1.31 20.01 2.96
C ASP A 17 1.37 18.58 3.51
N VAL A 18 0.30 18.17 4.12
CA VAL A 18 0.04 16.78 4.41
C VAL A 18 -0.40 16.20 3.07
N TYR A 19 0.52 15.56 2.38
CA TYR A 19 0.16 14.59 1.35
C TYR A 19 -0.82 13.63 2.01
N ARG A 20 -2.09 13.93 1.80
CA ARG A 20 -3.15 13.16 2.42
C ARG A 20 -3.10 11.77 1.84
N PHE A 21 -3.30 10.80 2.68
CA PHE A 21 -3.61 9.43 2.30
C PHE A 21 -4.55 9.35 1.07
N SER A 22 -5.49 10.30 0.94
CA SER A 22 -6.35 10.46 -0.22
C SER A 22 -5.61 10.72 -1.53
N ASP A 23 -4.47 11.40 -1.51
CA ASP A 23 -3.70 11.69 -2.72
C ASP A 23 -2.87 10.47 -3.14
N MET A 24 -2.32 9.75 -2.17
CA MET A 24 -1.71 8.44 -2.41
C MET A 24 -2.71 7.45 -3.01
N MET A 25 -3.95 7.46 -2.52
CA MET A 25 -5.01 6.61 -3.06
C MET A 25 -5.48 7.06 -4.43
N ARG A 26 -5.49 8.36 -4.72
CA ARG A 26 -5.87 8.89 -6.05
C ARG A 26 -4.87 8.49 -7.12
N ASP A 27 -3.58 8.61 -6.83
CA ASP A 27 -2.52 8.16 -7.75
C ASP A 27 -2.61 6.65 -7.99
N PHE A 28 -3.01 5.90 -6.98
CA PHE A 28 -3.21 4.47 -7.06
C PHE A 28 -4.40 4.05 -7.92
N PHE A 29 -5.56 4.69 -7.76
CA PHE A 29 -6.76 4.37 -8.55
C PHE A 29 -6.79 5.06 -9.91
N GLY A 30 -6.10 6.19 -10.08
CA GLY A 30 -6.04 6.94 -11.33
C GLY A 30 -5.20 6.27 -12.41
N ASN A 31 -4.30 5.37 -12.05
CA ASN A 31 -3.40 4.70 -12.99
C ASN A 31 -3.77 3.22 -13.25
N SER A 32 -5.01 2.82 -12.96
CA SER A 32 -5.54 1.48 -13.28
C SER A 32 -5.84 1.30 -14.77
N GLY A 33 -5.04 1.90 -15.63
CA GLY A 33 -5.08 1.68 -17.06
C GLY A 33 -4.48 0.32 -17.41
N MET A 34 -5.31 -0.56 -17.94
CA MET A 34 -5.04 -1.89 -18.50
C MET A 34 -4.81 -3.00 -17.47
N VAL A 35 -5.90 -3.48 -16.93
CA VAL A 35 -5.96 -4.84 -16.39
C VAL A 35 -5.77 -5.80 -17.56
N ASN A 36 -4.60 -6.43 -17.63
CA ASN A 36 -4.40 -7.57 -18.51
C ASN A 36 -5.24 -8.71 -17.91
N ASP A 37 -6.29 -9.15 -18.60
CA ASP A 37 -7.26 -10.18 -18.13
C ASP A 37 -6.62 -11.52 -17.71
N ARG A 38 -5.32 -11.67 -17.92
CA ARG A 38 -4.58 -12.89 -17.58
C ARG A 38 -4.10 -12.95 -16.13
N TYR A 39 -4.01 -11.82 -15.42
CA TYR A 39 -3.44 -11.76 -14.08
C TYR A 39 -4.30 -10.91 -13.15
N SER A 40 -4.50 -11.42 -11.95
CA SER A 40 -5.19 -10.68 -10.91
C SER A 40 -4.25 -9.65 -10.27
N VAL A 41 -4.72 -8.43 -10.16
CA VAL A 41 -4.02 -7.43 -9.37
C VAL A 41 -4.34 -7.67 -7.89
N PRO A 42 -3.34 -7.93 -7.04
CA PRO A 42 -3.56 -8.13 -5.61
C PRO A 42 -4.34 -6.97 -4.98
N ARG A 43 -5.35 -7.29 -4.22
CA ARG A 43 -6.12 -6.28 -3.50
C ARG A 43 -5.33 -5.78 -2.31
N VAL A 44 -5.46 -4.49 -2.00
CA VAL A 44 -4.74 -3.85 -0.91
C VAL A 44 -5.71 -3.13 0.02
N ASN A 45 -5.44 -3.26 1.32
CA ASN A 45 -5.97 -2.39 2.34
C ASN A 45 -4.84 -1.52 2.85
N ILE A 46 -5.09 -0.23 3.00
CA ILE A 46 -4.12 0.70 3.55
C ILE A 46 -4.79 1.39 4.72
N SER A 47 -4.17 1.30 5.90
CA SER A 47 -4.59 2.00 7.10
C SER A 47 -3.52 3.00 7.53
N GLU A 48 -3.96 4.09 8.12
CA GLU A 48 -3.11 5.09 8.74
C GLU A 48 -3.31 5.05 10.25
N GLU A 49 -2.22 4.86 10.96
CA GLU A 49 -2.13 4.95 12.41
C GLU A 49 -1.40 6.23 12.83
N LYS A 50 -1.34 6.48 14.13
CA LYS A 50 -0.69 7.68 14.66
C LYS A 50 0.77 7.79 14.22
N ASP A 51 1.48 6.69 14.21
CA ASP A 51 2.94 6.59 14.01
C ASP A 51 3.36 5.80 12.77
N ALA A 52 2.41 5.24 12.03
CA ALA A 52 2.71 4.42 10.87
C ALA A 52 1.56 4.36 9.85
N TYR A 53 1.90 3.97 8.62
CA TYR A 53 0.95 3.42 7.65
C TYR A 53 1.14 1.91 7.56
N ILE A 54 0.07 1.18 7.31
CA ILE A 54 0.10 -0.27 7.11
C ILE A 54 -0.54 -0.60 5.77
N LEU A 55 0.23 -1.23 4.89
CA LEU A 55 -0.27 -1.79 3.64
C LEU A 55 -0.47 -3.28 3.84
N SER A 56 -1.67 -3.78 3.57
CA SER A 56 -1.99 -5.22 3.62
C SER A 56 -2.41 -5.69 2.24
N LEU A 57 -1.57 -6.48 1.58
CA LEU A 57 -1.85 -7.07 0.27
C LEU A 57 -2.32 -8.50 0.41
N ALA A 58 -3.43 -8.83 -0.24
CA ALA A 58 -3.90 -10.20 -0.38
C ALA A 58 -3.19 -10.89 -1.54
N VAL A 59 -2.26 -11.78 -1.22
CA VAL A 59 -1.44 -12.52 -2.19
C VAL A 59 -1.40 -14.01 -1.83
N PRO A 60 -2.56 -14.68 -1.82
CA PRO A 60 -2.67 -16.08 -1.41
C PRO A 60 -1.96 -17.01 -2.39
N GLY A 61 -1.52 -18.15 -1.90
CA GLY A 61 -0.89 -19.20 -2.71
C GLY A 61 0.59 -18.99 -3.03
N LEU A 62 1.20 -17.92 -2.51
CA LEU A 62 2.62 -17.62 -2.67
C LEU A 62 3.43 -18.02 -1.43
N LYS A 63 4.72 -18.14 -1.59
CA LYS A 63 5.66 -18.25 -0.48
C LYS A 63 6.33 -16.91 -0.24
N LYS A 64 6.78 -16.68 0.98
CA LYS A 64 7.51 -15.45 1.34
C LYS A 64 8.69 -15.17 0.38
N ALA A 65 9.39 -16.19 -0.06
CA ALA A 65 10.54 -16.08 -0.96
C ALA A 65 10.16 -15.67 -2.39
N ASP A 66 8.89 -15.80 -2.76
CA ASP A 66 8.40 -15.50 -4.11
C ASP A 66 8.06 -14.02 -4.28
N ILE A 67 7.92 -13.28 -3.17
CA ILE A 67 7.51 -11.88 -3.17
C ILE A 67 8.74 -10.99 -3.06
N THR A 68 8.86 -10.07 -3.99
CA THR A 68 9.93 -9.07 -4.00
C THR A 68 9.37 -7.70 -3.62
N LEU A 69 10.03 -7.05 -2.66
CA LEU A 69 9.79 -5.66 -2.32
C LEU A 69 11.03 -4.86 -2.72
N ASN A 70 10.81 -3.79 -3.46
CA ASN A 70 11.86 -2.86 -3.84
C ASN A 70 11.42 -1.42 -3.54
N LEU A 71 12.30 -0.66 -2.93
CA LEU A 71 12.09 0.77 -2.69
C LEU A 71 13.14 1.53 -3.47
N GLU A 72 12.69 2.32 -4.43
CA GLU A 72 13.54 3.18 -5.24
C GLU A 72 13.03 4.62 -5.14
N SER A 73 13.84 5.47 -4.55
CA SER A 73 13.45 6.85 -4.20
C SER A 73 12.21 6.86 -3.29
N ASP A 74 11.07 7.29 -3.80
CA ASP A 74 9.79 7.34 -3.11
C ASP A 74 8.79 6.27 -3.58
N MET A 75 9.24 5.34 -4.44
CA MET A 75 8.39 4.31 -5.03
C MET A 75 8.66 2.94 -4.41
N LEU A 76 7.69 2.43 -3.67
CA LEU A 76 7.69 1.05 -3.18
C LEU A 76 7.01 0.16 -4.20
N THR A 77 7.74 -0.78 -4.76
CA THR A 77 7.23 -1.77 -5.72
C THR A 77 7.18 -3.14 -5.07
N ILE A 78 6.02 -3.76 -5.14
CA ILE A 78 5.76 -5.12 -4.66
C ILE A 78 5.44 -5.98 -5.87
N SER A 79 6.22 -7.01 -6.11
CA SER A 79 6.08 -7.85 -7.30
C SER A 79 6.30 -9.31 -7.02
N HIS A 80 5.71 -10.13 -7.88
CA HIS A 80 5.99 -11.55 -8.01
C HIS A 80 6.03 -11.91 -9.49
N ASN A 81 7.00 -12.72 -9.86
CA ASN A 81 7.11 -13.28 -11.19
C ASN A 81 7.50 -14.76 -11.07
N SER A 82 6.56 -15.65 -11.38
CA SER A 82 6.77 -17.08 -11.31
C SER A 82 7.69 -17.62 -12.40
N GLY A 83 7.97 -16.81 -13.45
CA GLY A 83 8.67 -17.27 -14.64
C GLY A 83 7.92 -18.35 -15.45
N GLN A 84 6.81 -18.83 -14.94
CA GLN A 84 5.97 -19.81 -15.62
C GLN A 84 4.98 -19.10 -16.55
N GLN A 85 4.98 -19.48 -17.81
CA GLN A 85 3.87 -19.18 -18.71
C GLN A 85 2.65 -19.98 -18.24
N ASP A 86 1.48 -19.45 -18.46
CA ASP A 86 0.22 -20.11 -18.13
C ASP A 86 0.26 -21.60 -18.45
N ASP A 87 -0.09 -22.41 -17.45
CA ASP A 87 -0.39 -23.81 -17.68
C ASP A 87 -1.40 -23.92 -18.82
N ASN A 88 -1.20 -24.86 -19.72
CA ASN A 88 -2.18 -25.20 -20.77
C ASN A 88 -3.50 -25.72 -20.19
N THR A 89 -3.80 -25.37 -18.95
CA THR A 89 -5.04 -25.75 -18.27
C THR A 89 -6.21 -25.00 -18.86
N CYS A 90 -7.20 -25.72 -19.36
CA CYS A 90 -8.42 -25.16 -19.85
C CYS A 90 -9.38 -24.92 -18.68
N TYR A 91 -9.57 -23.65 -18.30
CA TYR A 91 -10.52 -23.27 -17.26
C TYR A 91 -11.91 -23.04 -17.87
N SER A 92 -12.95 -23.60 -17.24
CA SER A 92 -14.32 -23.21 -17.55
C SER A 92 -14.69 -21.87 -16.90
N CYS A 93 -14.02 -21.52 -15.79
CA CYS A 93 -14.10 -20.22 -15.13
C CYS A 93 -12.79 -19.97 -14.39
N ARG A 94 -12.21 -18.76 -14.53
CA ARG A 94 -11.00 -18.35 -13.80
C ARG A 94 -11.17 -16.91 -13.35
N GLU A 95 -11.25 -16.70 -12.06
CA GLU A 95 -11.46 -15.38 -11.46
C GLU A 95 -10.18 -14.75 -10.90
N PHE A 96 -9.15 -15.55 -10.64
CA PHE A 96 -7.89 -15.01 -10.15
C PHE A 96 -6.67 -15.79 -10.68
N ASN A 97 -5.55 -15.07 -10.76
CA ASN A 97 -4.25 -15.61 -11.09
C ASN A 97 -3.14 -14.69 -10.56
N TYR A 98 -2.46 -15.08 -9.48
CA TYR A 98 -1.39 -14.29 -8.87
C TYR A 98 0.02 -14.72 -9.30
N ASN A 99 0.17 -15.48 -10.38
CA ASN A 99 1.47 -15.96 -10.86
C ASN A 99 2.42 -14.83 -11.25
N ASN A 100 1.87 -13.71 -11.73
CA ASN A 100 2.65 -12.53 -12.05
C ASN A 100 1.85 -11.29 -11.68
N PHE A 101 2.44 -10.43 -10.88
CA PHE A 101 1.89 -9.12 -10.58
C PHE A 101 2.97 -8.12 -10.23
N GLU A 102 2.65 -6.85 -10.39
CA GLU A 102 3.43 -5.73 -9.90
C GLU A 102 2.49 -4.65 -9.40
N ARG A 103 2.78 -4.16 -8.20
CA ARG A 103 2.08 -3.04 -7.59
C ARG A 103 3.08 -2.03 -7.06
N SER A 104 2.93 -0.78 -7.45
CA SER A 104 3.79 0.31 -7.00
C SER A 104 3.00 1.33 -6.19
N PHE A 105 3.60 1.80 -5.11
CA PHE A 105 3.03 2.77 -4.19
C PHE A 105 4.02 3.91 -3.98
N ARG A 106 3.55 5.14 -4.16
CA ARG A 106 4.36 6.30 -3.79
C ARG A 106 4.32 6.47 -2.28
N ILE A 107 5.49 6.48 -1.68
CA ILE A 107 5.68 6.61 -0.23
C ILE A 107 5.77 8.09 0.13
N PRO A 108 4.95 8.60 1.07
CA PRO A 108 5.04 9.98 1.53
C PRO A 108 6.41 10.28 2.16
N GLU A 109 6.89 11.51 2.02
CA GLU A 109 8.14 11.96 2.66
C GLU A 109 8.12 11.86 4.19
N THR A 110 6.91 11.81 4.75
CA THR A 110 6.70 11.59 6.20
C THR A 110 7.08 10.21 6.68
N VAL A 111 7.28 9.25 5.77
CA VAL A 111 7.70 7.89 6.11
C VAL A 111 9.21 7.80 6.28
N ASN A 112 9.63 7.07 7.31
CA ASN A 112 11.03 6.71 7.50
C ASN A 112 11.34 5.44 6.70
N ALA A 113 11.95 5.61 5.53
CA ALA A 113 12.25 4.52 4.60
C ALA A 113 13.15 3.43 5.20
N GLU A 114 14.07 3.81 6.09
CA GLU A 114 15.03 2.87 6.72
C GLU A 114 14.36 1.94 7.74
N LYS A 115 13.19 2.33 8.24
CA LYS A 115 12.45 1.56 9.25
C LYS A 115 11.28 0.75 8.66
N ILE A 116 11.15 0.70 7.34
CA ILE A 116 10.12 -0.10 6.67
C ILE A 116 10.34 -1.58 6.99
N LYS A 117 9.27 -2.27 7.34
CA LYS A 117 9.28 -3.71 7.62
C LYS A 117 8.15 -4.39 6.88
N ALA A 118 8.37 -5.63 6.50
CA ALA A 118 7.35 -6.45 5.87
C ALA A 118 7.24 -7.81 6.56
N ASN A 119 6.02 -8.29 6.71
CA ASN A 119 5.70 -9.61 7.21
C ASN A 119 4.69 -10.28 6.30
N TYR A 120 4.90 -11.55 6.01
CA TYR A 120 3.98 -12.36 5.19
C TYR A 120 3.47 -13.53 6.01
N GLU A 121 2.16 -13.59 6.19
CA GLU A 121 1.49 -14.61 6.98
C GLU A 121 0.08 -14.87 6.42
N GLU A 122 -0.29 -16.13 6.33
CA GLU A 122 -1.62 -16.61 5.90
C GLU A 122 -2.11 -15.99 4.56
N GLY A 123 -1.20 -15.77 3.63
CA GLY A 123 -1.55 -15.18 2.32
C GLY A 123 -1.67 -13.66 2.32
N ILE A 124 -1.39 -13.00 3.43
CA ILE A 124 -1.39 -11.54 3.55
C ILE A 124 0.03 -11.03 3.72
N LEU A 125 0.43 -10.13 2.85
CA LEU A 125 1.65 -9.36 3.00
C LEU A 125 1.34 -8.04 3.70
N ASN A 126 1.84 -7.87 4.91
CA ASN A 126 1.73 -6.61 5.66
C ASN A 126 3.05 -5.84 5.56
N VAL A 127 2.98 -4.61 5.09
CA VAL A 127 4.13 -3.69 5.02
C VAL A 127 3.87 -2.54 5.97
N LEU A 128 4.70 -2.44 6.99
CA LEU A 128 4.69 -1.35 7.96
C LEU A 128 5.59 -0.22 7.47
N LEU A 129 5.04 0.97 7.38
CA LEU A 129 5.70 2.20 6.95
C LEU A 129 5.70 3.20 8.12
N PRO A 130 6.70 3.17 9.01
CA PRO A 130 6.75 4.07 10.15
C PRO A 130 6.90 5.53 9.72
N LYS A 131 6.19 6.43 10.38
CA LYS A 131 6.35 7.87 10.18
C LYS A 131 7.65 8.34 10.83
N ARG A 132 8.22 9.41 10.29
CA ARG A 132 9.33 10.10 10.92
C ARG A 132 8.86 10.77 12.21
N ASP A 133 9.74 10.92 13.17
CA ASP A 133 9.40 11.49 14.48
C ASP A 133 8.80 12.90 14.40
N GLU A 134 9.25 13.70 13.46
CA GLU A 134 8.72 15.03 13.18
C GLU A 134 7.33 15.04 12.53
N ALA A 135 6.94 13.93 11.91
CA ALA A 135 5.64 13.76 11.27
C ALA A 135 4.57 13.17 12.18
N ILE A 136 4.95 12.73 13.38
CA ILE A 136 4.02 12.19 14.38
C ILE A 136 3.33 13.33 15.09
N ASP A 137 2.01 13.42 14.97
CA ASP A 137 1.22 14.37 15.73
C ASP A 137 1.27 14.05 17.23
N ARG A 138 1.93 14.91 17.97
CA ARG A 138 2.08 14.81 19.44
C ARG A 138 1.02 15.60 20.19
N GLY A 139 0.06 16.20 19.46
CA GLY A 139 -0.92 17.08 20.02
C GLY A 139 -0.38 18.46 20.45
N PRO A 140 -1.24 19.31 21.00
CA PRO A 140 -0.86 20.65 21.42
C PRO A 140 0.18 20.61 22.56
N LYS A 141 1.24 21.41 22.42
CA LYS A 141 2.27 21.59 23.42
C LYS A 141 2.09 22.92 24.13
N GLU A 142 1.93 22.90 25.44
CA GLU A 142 1.94 24.14 26.25
C GLU A 142 3.37 24.70 26.33
N ILE A 143 3.52 25.98 25.94
CA ILE A 143 4.78 26.70 26.03
C ILE A 143 4.70 27.60 27.26
N LYS A 144 5.53 27.38 28.26
CA LYS A 144 5.65 28.24 29.43
C LYS A 144 6.47 29.48 29.05
N ILE A 145 5.91 30.62 29.35
CA ILE A 145 6.61 31.92 29.21
C ILE A 145 7.51 32.11 30.41
N SER A 146 8.78 32.29 30.17
CA SER A 146 9.78 32.61 31.21
C SER A 146 9.87 34.12 31.41
#